data_1ebb84a06f5fffd0036e9b4999e5dda6
#
_entry.id   1ebb84a06f5fffd0036e9b4999e5dda6
#
_cell.length_a   1.000
_cell.length_b   1.000
_cell.length_c   1.000
_cell.angle_alpha   90.00
_cell.angle_beta   90.00
_cell.angle_gamma   90.00
#
_symmetry.space_group_name_H-M   'P 1'
#
loop_
_entity.id
_entity.type
_entity.pdbx_description
1 polymer ?
#
loop_
_entity_poly.entity_id
_entity_poly.type
_entity_poly.pdbx_seq_one_letter_code
_entity_poly.pdbx_strand_id
1 'polypeptide(L)'
;LTPGGKYFVTRNGSSLLSFRIPQSAPAGFLMAAAHTDSPTFKIKHNPEKKSGPYVQLSTEKYGGMLMGTWFDRPLSVAGRVVTAKDGKLETKLVDVDRDLAVIPSVAIHMNRAANEGFKFMANIDTLPLYGMQEASGSFRSIAAKAAGVQEDEVLGEDLSLYVRQPGVIFGAQEEYLASPKLDDLACVFTTLEGFLAAKSAESIP
;
A
#
# COMPACT_ATOMS: atom_id res chain seq x y z
N LEU A 1 14.48 -30.55 -6.01
CA LEU A 1 13.24 -30.41 -6.79
C LEU A 1 12.84 -31.75 -7.34
N THR A 2 11.58 -32.15 -7.19
CA THR A 2 11.06 -33.44 -7.65
C THR A 2 10.02 -33.23 -8.75
N PRO A 3 9.95 -34.12 -9.76
CA PRO A 3 8.89 -34.07 -10.75
C PRO A 3 7.49 -34.07 -10.11
N GLY A 4 6.60 -33.23 -10.60
CA GLY A 4 5.26 -33.02 -10.07
C GLY A 4 5.19 -32.09 -8.85
N GLY A 5 6.31 -31.74 -8.21
CA GLY A 5 6.37 -30.90 -7.03
C GLY A 5 6.00 -29.44 -7.31
N LYS A 6 5.32 -28.80 -6.35
CA LYS A 6 5.05 -27.36 -6.32
C LYS A 6 6.04 -26.69 -5.35
N TYR A 7 6.58 -25.58 -5.77
CA TYR A 7 7.60 -24.84 -5.03
C TYR A 7 7.30 -23.35 -5.08
N PHE A 8 7.87 -22.61 -4.15
CA PHE A 8 7.88 -21.17 -4.20
C PHE A 8 9.21 -20.60 -3.70
N VAL A 9 9.52 -19.40 -4.13
CA VAL A 9 10.61 -18.58 -3.61
C VAL A 9 10.09 -17.18 -3.36
N THR A 10 10.62 -16.54 -2.34
CA THR A 10 10.31 -15.14 -2.02
C THR A 10 11.55 -14.29 -2.19
N ARG A 11 11.35 -13.00 -2.48
CA ARG A 11 12.43 -12.03 -2.55
C ARG A 11 12.04 -10.77 -1.80
N ASN A 12 12.92 -10.31 -0.92
CA ASN A 12 12.77 -9.08 -0.10
C ASN A 12 11.47 -9.02 0.73
N GLY A 13 10.84 -10.18 1.00
CA GLY A 13 9.57 -10.25 1.73
C GLY A 13 8.37 -9.62 1.00
N SER A 14 8.50 -9.28 -0.30
CA SER A 14 7.46 -8.58 -1.05
C SER A 14 7.15 -9.19 -2.43
N SER A 15 7.97 -10.12 -2.90
CA SER A 15 7.74 -10.81 -4.16
C SER A 15 7.67 -12.30 -3.94
N LEU A 16 6.80 -12.98 -4.68
CA LEU A 16 6.59 -14.40 -4.65
C LEU A 16 6.66 -14.96 -6.09
N LEU A 17 7.46 -15.97 -6.32
CA LEU A 17 7.44 -16.80 -7.51
C LEU A 17 7.04 -18.20 -7.11
N SER A 18 5.91 -18.69 -7.60
CA SER A 18 5.48 -20.08 -7.43
C SER A 18 5.63 -20.82 -8.75
N PHE A 19 6.12 -22.05 -8.69
CA PHE A 19 6.31 -22.86 -9.88
C PHE A 19 6.10 -24.35 -9.60
N ARG A 20 5.82 -25.08 -10.65
CA ARG A 20 5.71 -26.54 -10.61
C ARG A 20 6.76 -27.15 -11.52
N ILE A 21 7.36 -28.24 -11.07
CA ILE A 21 8.23 -29.07 -11.89
C ILE A 21 7.35 -30.09 -12.65
N PRO A 22 7.40 -30.13 -13.98
CA PRO A 22 6.59 -31.07 -14.74
C PRO A 22 7.09 -32.51 -14.54
N GLN A 23 6.24 -33.50 -14.87
CA GLN A 23 6.58 -34.94 -14.81
C GLN A 23 7.56 -35.33 -15.93
N SER A 24 7.47 -34.67 -17.08
CA SER A 24 8.31 -34.87 -18.25
C SER A 24 9.02 -33.59 -18.65
N ALA A 25 9.96 -33.67 -19.60
CA ALA A 25 10.65 -32.49 -20.10
C ALA A 25 9.64 -31.47 -20.67
N PRO A 26 9.65 -30.23 -20.22
CA PRO A 26 8.67 -29.22 -20.65
C PRO A 26 8.98 -28.74 -22.07
N ALA A 27 7.94 -28.51 -22.87
CA ALA A 27 8.06 -27.86 -24.18
C ALA A 27 8.17 -26.31 -24.03
N GLY A 28 7.82 -25.75 -22.86
CA GLY A 28 7.86 -24.31 -22.59
C GLY A 28 7.38 -23.98 -21.19
N PHE A 29 7.16 -22.69 -20.96
CA PHE A 29 6.65 -22.15 -19.69
C PHE A 29 5.26 -21.55 -19.90
N LEU A 30 4.31 -21.95 -19.05
CA LEU A 30 3.06 -21.23 -18.89
C LEU A 30 3.22 -20.27 -17.69
N MET A 31 3.14 -18.98 -17.94
CA MET A 31 3.35 -17.96 -16.91
C MET A 31 2.09 -17.11 -16.73
N ALA A 32 1.72 -16.89 -15.48
CA ALA A 32 0.75 -15.88 -15.07
C ALA A 32 1.44 -14.93 -14.10
N ALA A 33 1.16 -13.64 -14.22
CA ALA A 33 1.76 -12.63 -13.38
C ALA A 33 0.70 -11.63 -12.92
N ALA A 34 0.90 -11.10 -11.72
CA ALA A 34 0.11 -10.06 -11.12
C ALA A 34 1.01 -9.24 -10.18
N HIS A 35 0.59 -8.05 -9.75
CA HIS A 35 1.37 -7.23 -8.83
C HIS A 35 0.67 -7.03 -7.48
N THR A 36 1.45 -6.89 -6.41
CA THR A 36 0.95 -6.76 -5.04
C THR A 36 0.98 -5.33 -4.52
N ASP A 37 1.68 -4.42 -5.20
CA ASP A 37 1.70 -3.00 -4.87
C ASP A 37 0.46 -2.29 -5.43
N SER A 38 0.16 -1.13 -4.90
CA SER A 38 -0.94 -0.28 -5.35
C SER A 38 -0.50 1.18 -5.32
N PRO A 39 -1.06 2.05 -6.17
CA PRO A 39 -0.78 3.47 -6.11
C PRO A 39 -1.06 4.06 -4.72
N THR A 40 -0.16 4.90 -4.25
CA THR A 40 -0.26 5.50 -2.92
C THR A 40 0.50 6.82 -2.84
N PHE A 41 0.35 7.52 -1.72
CA PHE A 41 1.23 8.60 -1.28
C PHE A 41 2.25 8.05 -0.31
N LYS A 42 3.52 7.99 -0.74
CA LYS A 42 4.65 7.61 0.12
C LYS A 42 4.99 8.75 1.06
N ILE A 43 5.21 8.43 2.30
CA ILE A 43 5.66 9.38 3.32
C ILE A 43 7.14 9.68 3.07
N LYS A 44 7.50 10.96 3.00
CA LYS A 44 8.90 11.37 2.84
C LYS A 44 9.66 11.27 4.16
N HIS A 45 10.97 11.16 4.06
CA HIS A 45 11.83 11.32 5.23
C HIS A 45 11.64 12.72 5.84
N ASN A 46 11.51 12.80 7.17
CA ASN A 46 11.15 14.03 7.89
C ASN A 46 9.84 14.66 7.34
N PRO A 47 8.71 13.95 7.43
CA PRO A 47 7.51 14.31 6.68
C PRO A 47 6.75 15.51 7.23
N GLU A 48 6.94 15.88 8.48
CA GLU A 48 6.13 16.91 9.12
C GLU A 48 6.44 18.30 8.58
N LYS A 49 5.40 18.97 8.09
CA LYS A 49 5.45 20.32 7.54
C LYS A 49 4.48 21.21 8.29
N LYS A 50 5.00 22.28 8.89
CA LYS A 50 4.16 23.30 9.53
C LYS A 50 3.44 24.14 8.49
N SER A 51 2.14 24.35 8.69
CA SER A 51 1.26 25.15 7.83
C SER A 51 0.30 25.96 8.70
N GLY A 52 0.67 27.18 9.06
CA GLY A 52 -0.05 27.97 10.06
C GLY A 52 -0.15 27.21 11.39
N PRO A 53 -1.37 27.03 11.96
CA PRO A 53 -1.56 26.27 13.20
C PRO A 53 -1.53 24.76 13.01
N TYR A 54 -1.37 24.28 11.77
CA TYR A 54 -1.48 22.87 11.42
C TYR A 54 -0.12 22.22 11.14
N VAL A 55 -0.09 20.90 11.27
CA VAL A 55 0.97 20.03 10.76
C VAL A 55 0.39 19.20 9.64
N GLN A 56 1.05 19.23 8.49
CA GLN A 56 0.76 18.37 7.33
C GLN A 56 1.89 17.36 7.15
N LEU A 57 1.59 16.23 6.50
CA LEU A 57 2.61 15.27 6.10
C LEU A 57 3.08 15.55 4.67
N SER A 58 4.38 15.64 4.48
CA SER A 58 5.00 15.73 3.17
C SER A 58 5.04 14.34 2.53
N THR A 59 4.42 14.22 1.38
CA THR A 59 4.28 12.97 0.67
C THR A 59 4.76 13.09 -0.77
N GLU A 60 4.97 11.96 -1.41
CA GLU A 60 5.17 11.88 -2.86
C GLU A 60 4.25 10.82 -3.47
N LYS A 61 3.79 11.09 -4.66
CA LYS A 61 2.94 10.17 -5.41
C LYS A 61 3.74 8.95 -5.89
N TYR A 62 3.26 7.77 -5.58
CA TYR A 62 3.75 6.50 -6.10
C TYR A 62 2.71 5.89 -7.03
N GLY A 63 3.13 5.56 -8.25
CA GLY A 63 2.28 4.94 -9.25
C GLY A 63 1.27 5.91 -9.92
N GLY A 64 0.49 5.38 -10.83
CA GLY A 64 -0.63 6.08 -11.48
C GLY A 64 -1.88 5.99 -10.64
N MET A 65 -2.47 7.14 -10.24
CA MET A 65 -3.67 7.16 -9.41
C MET A 65 -4.63 8.28 -9.81
N LEU A 66 -5.88 8.09 -9.47
CA LEU A 66 -6.89 9.15 -9.44
C LEU A 66 -6.78 9.89 -8.10
N MET A 67 -6.08 11.03 -8.08
CA MET A 67 -5.83 11.76 -6.83
C MET A 67 -7.12 12.20 -6.13
N GLY A 68 -8.15 12.56 -6.89
CA GLY A 68 -9.44 12.99 -6.35
C GLY A 68 -10.13 11.97 -5.44
N THR A 69 -9.84 10.69 -5.60
CA THR A 69 -10.43 9.62 -4.77
C THR A 69 -9.84 9.52 -3.37
N TRP A 70 -8.80 10.29 -3.07
CA TRP A 70 -8.14 10.31 -1.76
C TRP A 70 -8.64 11.41 -0.84
N PHE A 71 -9.37 12.39 -1.38
CA PHE A 71 -9.87 13.51 -0.60
C PHE A 71 -11.00 13.11 0.34
N ASP A 72 -11.06 13.79 1.48
CA ASP A 72 -12.11 13.69 2.51
C ASP A 72 -12.32 12.27 3.07
N ARG A 73 -11.31 11.43 2.97
CA ARG A 73 -11.34 10.07 3.50
C ARG A 73 -10.40 9.92 4.68
N PRO A 74 -10.77 9.09 5.67
CA PRO A 74 -9.85 8.70 6.73
C PRO A 74 -8.65 7.96 6.15
N LEU A 75 -7.45 8.44 6.47
CA LEU A 75 -6.19 7.85 6.04
C LEU A 75 -5.41 7.34 7.25
N SER A 76 -4.72 6.24 7.05
CA SER A 76 -3.73 5.71 7.98
C SER A 76 -2.41 5.48 7.29
N VAL A 77 -1.43 4.98 8.04
CA VAL A 77 -0.06 4.73 7.56
C VAL A 77 0.29 3.28 7.79
N ALA A 78 0.81 2.65 6.75
CA ALA A 78 1.38 1.30 6.82
C ALA A 78 2.67 1.24 6.02
N GLY A 79 3.46 0.19 6.28
CA GLY A 79 4.72 -0.04 5.60
C GLY A 79 5.69 -0.82 6.46
N ARG A 80 6.94 -0.37 6.51
CA ARG A 80 7.99 -1.02 7.28
C ARG A 80 9.00 -0.02 7.81
N VAL A 81 9.63 -0.39 8.92
CA VAL A 81 10.85 0.25 9.42
C VAL A 81 11.97 -0.77 9.45
N VAL A 82 13.19 -0.29 9.37
CA VAL A 82 14.41 -1.09 9.48
C VAL A 82 15.09 -0.74 10.79
N THR A 83 15.44 -1.75 11.57
CA THR A 83 16.18 -1.63 12.82
C THR A 83 17.45 -2.47 12.76
N ALA A 84 18.37 -2.29 13.71
CA ALA A 84 19.52 -3.17 13.89
C ALA A 84 19.43 -3.89 15.23
N LYS A 85 19.64 -5.21 15.19
CA LYS A 85 19.77 -6.04 16.38
C LYS A 85 20.91 -7.01 16.21
N ASP A 86 21.81 -7.05 17.19
CA ASP A 86 22.99 -7.93 17.20
C ASP A 86 23.84 -7.83 15.91
N GLY A 87 23.98 -6.60 15.37
CA GLY A 87 24.73 -6.31 14.14
C GLY A 87 24.02 -6.73 12.85
N LYS A 88 22.75 -7.16 12.91
CA LYS A 88 21.94 -7.53 11.74
C LYS A 88 20.80 -6.55 11.56
N LEU A 89 20.48 -6.26 10.30
CA LEU A 89 19.30 -5.48 9.97
C LEU A 89 18.03 -6.35 10.08
N GLU A 90 17.04 -5.82 10.78
CA GLU A 90 15.72 -6.42 10.89
C GLU A 90 14.67 -5.48 10.28
N THR A 91 13.70 -6.06 9.57
CA THR A 91 12.54 -5.32 9.07
C THR A 91 11.35 -5.59 9.99
N LYS A 92 10.71 -4.52 10.44
CA LYS A 92 9.47 -4.57 11.23
C LYS A 92 8.34 -3.94 10.41
N LEU A 93 7.21 -4.62 10.35
CA LEU A 93 6.01 -4.07 9.71
C LEU A 93 5.39 -2.99 10.57
N VAL A 94 4.83 -2.00 9.92
CA VAL A 94 4.09 -0.89 10.51
C VAL A 94 2.67 -0.94 10.01
N ASP A 95 1.71 -0.91 10.91
CA ASP A 95 0.33 -0.54 10.63
C ASP A 95 -0.18 0.29 11.80
N VAL A 96 -0.43 1.56 11.55
CA VAL A 96 -0.93 2.48 12.60
C VAL A 96 -2.37 2.14 12.97
N ASP A 97 -3.14 1.60 12.02
CA ASP A 97 -4.51 1.09 12.14
C ASP A 97 -5.48 1.99 12.93
N ARG A 98 -5.37 3.29 12.76
CA ARG A 98 -6.34 4.29 13.21
C ARG A 98 -6.46 5.42 12.21
N ASP A 99 -7.54 6.16 12.25
CA ASP A 99 -7.71 7.37 11.44
C ASP A 99 -6.68 8.40 11.91
N LEU A 100 -5.67 8.63 11.07
CA LEU A 100 -4.49 9.43 11.42
C LEU A 100 -4.46 10.77 10.70
N ALA A 101 -4.90 10.82 9.46
CA ALA A 101 -4.81 12.00 8.62
C ALA A 101 -5.97 12.06 7.63
N VAL A 102 -6.14 13.21 7.01
CA VAL A 102 -7.09 13.44 5.92
C VAL A 102 -6.47 14.41 4.91
N ILE A 103 -6.74 14.22 3.63
CA ILE A 103 -6.49 15.23 2.60
C ILE A 103 -7.79 16.01 2.44
N PRO A 104 -7.91 17.22 2.99
CA PRO A 104 -9.17 17.94 2.97
C PRO A 104 -9.43 18.59 1.61
N SER A 105 -10.64 18.49 1.11
CA SER A 105 -11.14 19.37 0.05
C SER A 105 -11.33 20.79 0.58
N VAL A 106 -11.21 21.76 -0.31
CA VAL A 106 -11.64 23.12 0.00
C VAL A 106 -13.11 23.31 -0.38
N ALA A 107 -13.78 24.22 0.32
CA ALA A 107 -15.16 24.57 0.00
C ALA A 107 -15.27 25.10 -1.45
N ILE A 108 -16.40 24.84 -2.11
CA ILE A 108 -16.66 25.27 -3.48
C ILE A 108 -16.45 26.79 -3.67
N HIS A 109 -16.68 27.59 -2.63
CA HIS A 109 -16.44 29.02 -2.65
C HIS A 109 -14.97 29.41 -2.86
N MET A 110 -14.05 28.52 -2.47
CA MET A 110 -12.61 28.70 -2.60
C MET A 110 -12.07 28.10 -3.93
N ASN A 111 -12.83 27.22 -4.56
CA ASN A 111 -12.49 26.58 -5.84
C ASN A 111 -13.76 26.37 -6.67
N ARG A 112 -14.25 27.42 -7.30
CA ARG A 112 -15.52 27.40 -8.05
C ARG A 112 -15.46 26.51 -9.30
N ALA A 113 -14.27 26.31 -9.86
CA ALA A 113 -14.05 25.45 -11.03
C ALA A 113 -13.85 23.96 -10.68
N ALA A 114 -13.97 23.55 -9.41
CA ALA A 114 -13.71 22.19 -8.99
C ALA A 114 -14.51 21.13 -9.78
N ASN A 115 -15.77 21.48 -10.15
CA ASN A 115 -16.65 20.58 -10.92
C ASN A 115 -16.46 20.66 -12.44
N GLU A 116 -15.67 21.61 -12.92
CA GLU A 116 -15.39 21.81 -14.35
C GLU A 116 -14.06 21.18 -14.78
N GLY A 117 -13.32 20.64 -13.82
CA GLY A 117 -12.01 20.02 -13.99
C GLY A 117 -10.92 20.79 -13.23
N PHE A 118 -10.25 20.13 -12.33
CA PHE A 118 -9.16 20.67 -11.52
C PHE A 118 -7.90 19.82 -11.68
N LYS A 119 -6.78 20.47 -12.03
CA LYS A 119 -5.49 19.81 -12.14
C LYS A 119 -4.78 19.83 -10.79
N PHE A 120 -4.82 18.71 -10.08
CA PHE A 120 -4.14 18.57 -8.81
C PHE A 120 -2.61 18.61 -8.95
N MET A 121 -1.97 19.38 -8.07
CA MET A 121 -0.53 19.37 -7.83
C MET A 121 -0.25 18.55 -6.56
N ALA A 122 0.30 17.36 -6.71
CA ALA A 122 0.45 16.40 -5.61
C ALA A 122 1.23 16.95 -4.40
N ASN A 123 2.22 17.79 -4.63
CA ASN A 123 3.04 18.40 -3.57
C ASN A 123 2.41 19.63 -2.89
N ILE A 124 1.22 20.05 -3.32
CA ILE A 124 0.49 21.21 -2.78
C ILE A 124 -0.90 20.79 -2.33
N ASP A 125 -1.70 20.21 -3.25
CA ASP A 125 -3.12 19.97 -3.03
C ASP A 125 -3.41 18.68 -2.26
N THR A 126 -2.46 17.74 -2.22
CA THR A 126 -2.66 16.42 -1.62
C THR A 126 -1.82 16.17 -0.36
N LEU A 127 -1.41 17.24 0.34
CA LEU A 127 -0.70 17.10 1.61
C LEU A 127 -1.70 16.77 2.72
N PRO A 128 -1.59 15.59 3.36
CA PRO A 128 -2.52 15.21 4.41
C PRO A 128 -2.41 16.12 5.63
N LEU A 129 -3.53 16.59 6.12
CA LEU A 129 -3.65 17.21 7.42
C LEU A 129 -3.46 16.13 8.49
N TYR A 130 -2.46 16.32 9.34
CA TYR A 130 -2.03 15.34 10.33
C TYR A 130 -2.37 15.76 11.76
N GLY A 131 -2.27 17.03 12.07
CA GLY A 131 -2.58 17.52 13.43
C GLY A 131 -2.45 19.02 13.57
N MET A 132 -2.62 19.48 14.80
CA MET A 132 -2.29 20.84 15.23
C MET A 132 -0.79 20.94 15.56
N GLN A 133 -0.29 22.14 15.84
CA GLN A 133 1.15 22.35 16.11
C GLN A 133 1.71 21.49 17.24
N GLU A 134 0.91 21.13 18.21
CA GLU A 134 1.27 20.25 19.32
C GLU A 134 1.62 18.82 18.89
N ALA A 135 1.14 18.40 17.70
CA ALA A 135 1.50 17.11 17.10
C ALA A 135 2.88 17.10 16.44
N SER A 136 3.55 18.26 16.33
CA SER A 136 4.86 18.36 15.68
C SER A 136 5.90 17.49 16.40
N GLY A 137 6.64 16.68 15.63
CA GLY A 137 7.65 15.74 16.14
C GLY A 137 7.10 14.37 16.53
N SER A 138 5.78 14.14 16.42
CA SER A 138 5.19 12.89 16.89
C SER A 138 5.10 11.76 15.85
N PHE A 139 5.25 12.06 14.57
CA PHE A 139 5.00 11.09 13.51
C PHE A 139 5.91 9.86 13.61
N ARG A 140 7.21 10.08 13.80
CA ARG A 140 8.18 9.00 13.89
C ARG A 140 7.95 8.10 15.11
N SER A 141 7.59 8.71 16.24
CA SER A 141 7.21 7.98 17.46
C SER A 141 5.97 7.13 17.25
N ILE A 142 4.96 7.64 16.55
CA ILE A 142 3.74 6.88 16.20
C ILE A 142 4.07 5.68 15.32
N ALA A 143 4.92 5.86 14.29
CA ALA A 143 5.33 4.79 13.41
C ALA A 143 6.16 3.72 14.14
N ALA A 144 7.12 4.13 14.97
CA ALA A 144 7.94 3.23 15.78
C ALA A 144 7.08 2.41 16.75
N LYS A 145 6.14 3.06 17.44
CA LYS A 145 5.19 2.38 18.34
C LYS A 145 4.35 1.34 17.59
N ALA A 146 3.88 1.66 16.38
CA ALA A 146 3.12 0.72 15.56
C ALA A 146 3.97 -0.48 15.11
N ALA A 147 5.27 -0.30 14.95
CA ALA A 147 6.23 -1.39 14.67
C ALA A 147 6.65 -2.18 15.92
N GLY A 148 6.27 -1.73 17.12
CA GLY A 148 6.69 -2.33 18.38
C GLY A 148 8.17 -2.12 18.73
N VAL A 149 8.75 -0.98 18.29
CA VAL A 149 10.15 -0.59 18.54
C VAL A 149 10.23 0.81 19.13
N GLN A 150 11.40 1.16 19.67
CA GLN A 150 11.68 2.52 20.11
C GLN A 150 12.05 3.40 18.89
N GLU A 151 11.80 4.69 18.99
CA GLU A 151 12.05 5.64 17.89
C GLU A 151 13.51 5.72 17.49
N ASP A 152 14.42 5.66 18.47
CA ASP A 152 15.88 5.69 18.27
C ASP A 152 16.45 4.40 17.67
N GLU A 153 15.70 3.29 17.71
CA GLU A 153 16.08 2.05 17.04
C GLU A 153 15.82 2.08 15.52
N VAL A 154 15.01 3.04 15.03
CA VAL A 154 14.63 3.12 13.62
C VAL A 154 15.77 3.73 12.80
N LEU A 155 16.39 2.92 11.95
CA LEU A 155 17.46 3.30 11.03
C LEU A 155 16.95 3.79 9.67
N GLY A 156 15.78 3.31 9.25
CA GLY A 156 15.16 3.68 7.99
C GLY A 156 13.69 3.30 7.95
N GLU A 157 12.98 3.90 7.04
CA GLU A 157 11.52 3.74 6.92
C GLU A 157 11.07 3.72 5.47
N ASP A 158 10.06 2.93 5.18
CA ASP A 158 9.35 2.88 3.90
C ASP A 158 7.86 2.81 4.21
N LEU A 159 7.25 3.98 4.36
CA LEU A 159 5.89 4.16 4.84
C LEU A 159 5.02 4.78 3.76
N SER A 160 3.77 4.35 3.71
CA SER A 160 2.77 4.83 2.76
C SER A 160 1.44 5.09 3.44
N LEU A 161 0.68 6.04 2.89
CA LEU A 161 -0.71 6.23 3.26
C LEU A 161 -1.58 5.13 2.68
N TYR A 162 -2.66 4.82 3.38
CA TYR A 162 -3.75 4.02 2.82
C TYR A 162 -5.11 4.57 3.25
N VAL A 163 -6.10 4.37 2.40
CA VAL A 163 -7.49 4.70 2.74
C VAL A 163 -7.99 3.65 3.73
N ARG A 164 -8.30 4.08 4.96
CA ARG A 164 -8.77 3.20 6.03
C ARG A 164 -10.28 2.96 5.94
N GLN A 165 -10.69 2.42 4.83
CA GLN A 165 -12.07 2.04 4.56
C GLN A 165 -12.13 0.55 4.24
N PRO A 166 -12.90 -0.25 4.98
CA PRO A 166 -13.06 -1.66 4.68
C PRO A 166 -13.74 -1.86 3.32
N GLY A 167 -13.54 -3.03 2.74
CA GLY A 167 -14.34 -3.47 1.60
C GLY A 167 -15.82 -3.61 1.99
N VAL A 168 -16.71 -3.31 1.04
CA VAL A 168 -18.14 -3.40 1.22
C VAL A 168 -18.80 -4.15 0.07
N ILE A 169 -19.80 -4.92 0.39
CA ILE A 169 -20.71 -5.52 -0.61
C ILE A 169 -21.89 -4.56 -0.76
N PHE A 170 -22.32 -4.31 -1.98
CA PHE A 170 -23.41 -3.38 -2.28
C PHE A 170 -24.14 -3.76 -3.57
N GLY A 171 -25.21 -3.05 -3.87
CA GLY A 171 -26.12 -3.29 -4.99
C GLY A 171 -27.49 -3.71 -4.51
N ALA A 172 -28.48 -3.68 -5.40
CA ALA A 172 -29.87 -4.05 -5.06
C ALA A 172 -30.01 -5.52 -4.65
N GLN A 173 -29.09 -6.38 -5.07
CA GLN A 173 -29.03 -7.81 -4.77
C GLN A 173 -27.65 -8.20 -4.19
N GLU A 174 -26.92 -7.24 -3.66
CA GLU A 174 -25.56 -7.43 -3.10
C GLU A 174 -24.56 -8.01 -4.12
N GLU A 175 -24.71 -7.65 -5.40
CA GLU A 175 -23.96 -8.21 -6.51
C GLU A 175 -22.60 -7.55 -6.78
N TYR A 176 -22.28 -6.48 -6.06
CA TYR A 176 -21.04 -5.73 -6.25
C TYR A 176 -20.15 -5.73 -5.00
N LEU A 177 -18.85 -5.65 -5.23
CA LEU A 177 -17.84 -5.45 -4.21
C LEU A 177 -17.09 -4.15 -4.49
N ALA A 178 -17.01 -3.26 -3.52
CA ALA A 178 -16.10 -2.12 -3.54
C ALA A 178 -15.06 -2.27 -2.44
N SER A 179 -13.79 -2.19 -2.81
CA SER A 179 -12.67 -2.26 -1.87
C SER A 179 -11.48 -1.50 -2.42
N PRO A 180 -10.66 -0.87 -1.56
CA PRO A 180 -9.34 -0.43 -1.98
C PRO A 180 -8.49 -1.61 -2.47
N LYS A 181 -7.56 -1.35 -3.41
CA LYS A 181 -6.53 -2.30 -3.86
C LYS A 181 -7.05 -3.56 -4.57
N LEU A 182 -8.27 -3.54 -5.13
CA LEU A 182 -8.73 -4.62 -6.01
C LEU A 182 -7.79 -4.79 -7.21
N ASP A 183 -7.28 -3.71 -7.73
CA ASP A 183 -6.16 -3.64 -8.66
C ASP A 183 -4.85 -3.57 -7.83
N ASP A 184 -3.99 -4.63 -7.80
CA ASP A 184 -4.16 -5.86 -8.59
C ASP A 184 -4.26 -7.11 -7.69
N LEU A 185 -4.65 -6.93 -6.41
CA LEU A 185 -4.79 -8.04 -5.46
C LEU A 185 -5.84 -9.08 -5.88
N ALA A 186 -6.85 -8.69 -6.66
CA ALA A 186 -7.81 -9.65 -7.21
C ALA A 186 -7.14 -10.62 -8.19
N CYS A 187 -6.26 -10.12 -9.07
CA CYS A 187 -5.49 -10.97 -9.98
C CYS A 187 -4.43 -11.79 -9.24
N VAL A 188 -3.78 -11.24 -8.20
CA VAL A 188 -2.88 -12.01 -7.34
C VAL A 188 -3.59 -13.18 -6.71
N PHE A 189 -4.77 -12.95 -6.12
CA PHE A 189 -5.58 -13.99 -5.50
C PHE A 189 -5.98 -15.07 -6.50
N THR A 190 -6.58 -14.69 -7.62
CA THR A 190 -7.07 -15.65 -8.62
C THR A 190 -5.95 -16.43 -9.28
N THR A 191 -4.80 -15.79 -9.52
CA THR A 191 -3.60 -16.44 -10.08
C THR A 191 -3.04 -17.47 -9.11
N LEU A 192 -2.93 -17.12 -7.82
CA LEU A 192 -2.43 -18.02 -6.79
C LEU A 192 -3.37 -19.20 -6.56
N GLU A 193 -4.67 -18.96 -6.44
CA GLU A 193 -5.68 -20.00 -6.29
C GLU A 193 -5.71 -20.94 -7.50
N GLY A 194 -5.63 -20.38 -8.71
CA GLY A 194 -5.52 -21.17 -9.95
C GLY A 194 -4.27 -22.07 -9.95
N PHE A 195 -3.11 -21.54 -9.54
CA PHE A 195 -1.88 -22.34 -9.39
C PHE A 195 -2.02 -23.46 -8.35
N LEU A 196 -2.63 -23.15 -7.21
CA LEU A 196 -2.84 -24.14 -6.14
C LEU A 196 -3.82 -25.23 -6.55
N ALA A 197 -4.90 -24.88 -7.24
CA ALA A 197 -5.94 -25.80 -7.69
C ALA A 197 -5.50 -26.68 -8.88
N ALA A 198 -4.57 -26.20 -9.70
CA ALA A 198 -4.13 -26.93 -10.89
C ALA A 198 -3.55 -28.31 -10.55
N LYS A 199 -4.06 -29.37 -11.19
CA LYS A 199 -3.69 -30.77 -10.88
C LYS A 199 -2.45 -31.24 -11.63
N SER A 200 -2.31 -30.90 -12.90
CA SER A 200 -1.08 -31.10 -13.70
C SER A 200 -1.17 -30.25 -14.96
N ALA A 201 0.00 -29.88 -15.50
CA ALA A 201 0.09 -29.44 -16.88
C ALA A 201 0.70 -30.60 -17.68
N GLU A 202 -0.13 -31.53 -18.14
CA GLU A 202 0.38 -32.68 -18.91
C GLU A 202 0.71 -32.33 -20.36
N SER A 203 0.18 -31.26 -20.86
CA SER A 203 0.60 -30.64 -22.12
C SER A 203 0.12 -29.22 -22.24
N ILE A 204 0.98 -28.35 -22.72
CA ILE A 204 0.55 -27.14 -23.41
C ILE A 204 0.18 -27.61 -24.83
N PRO A 205 -1.09 -27.41 -25.26
CA PRO A 205 -1.47 -27.76 -26.61
C PRO A 205 -0.67 -26.99 -27.65
#